data_79f57a3c66d86f96bf3de23d34988b0b
#
_entry.id   79f57a3c66d86f96bf3de23d34988b0b
#
_cell.length_a   1.000
_cell.length_b   1.000
_cell.length_c   1.000
_cell.angle_alpha   90.00
_cell.angle_beta   90.00
_cell.angle_gamma   90.00
#
_symmetry.space_group_name_H-M   'P 1'
#
loop_
_entity.id
_entity.type
_entity.pdbx_description
1 polymer ?
#
loop_
_entity_poly.entity_id
_entity_poly.type
_entity_poly.pdbx_seq_one_letter_code
_entity_poly.pdbx_strand_id
1 'polypeptide(L)'
;RIITEKTLSKVLNLLLNYSIRRLICEVGSNSLRGLYKTLYSRVFNREENRNYYYDAIVSFLTQMSSKDAIPSDEEFILALKEKNLYRKNALCKFLLVAVENQSKEKVQTADLSIEHIMPQNKNLSKSWQNMLGDDWERVHERYLHTLGNLTLTGYNSELGDTSFEEKKQMLENPETPTHITVLYGNVLGRTIWDEKAIRERAAHLSELILKLFPIDKAEEKIDFSDPRYQEYRVTDSRTA
;
A
#
# COMPACT_ATOMS: atom_id res chain seq x y z
N ARG A 1 -22.18 -10.64 -24.00
CA ARG A 1 -20.93 -9.85 -24.12
C ARG A 1 -19.80 -10.66 -23.49
N ILE A 2 -18.85 -11.07 -24.31
CA ILE A 2 -17.71 -11.87 -23.79
C ILE A 2 -16.52 -10.92 -23.65
N ILE A 3 -16.17 -10.60 -22.40
CA ILE A 3 -14.89 -9.97 -22.08
C ILE A 3 -13.80 -11.04 -22.17
N THR A 4 -12.65 -10.74 -22.76
CA THR A 4 -11.55 -11.71 -22.80
C THR A 4 -10.97 -11.90 -21.40
N GLU A 5 -10.42 -13.08 -21.11
CA GLU A 5 -9.76 -13.38 -19.85
C GLU A 5 -8.64 -12.37 -19.54
N LYS A 6 -7.85 -12.00 -20.55
CA LYS A 6 -6.79 -10.99 -20.44
C LYS A 6 -7.34 -9.63 -20.02
N THR A 7 -8.44 -9.17 -20.65
CA THR A 7 -9.06 -7.87 -20.31
C THR A 7 -9.67 -7.93 -18.91
N LEU A 8 -10.33 -9.03 -18.55
CA LEU A 8 -10.89 -9.21 -17.22
C LEU A 8 -9.78 -9.15 -16.14
N SER A 9 -8.67 -9.85 -16.37
CA SER A 9 -7.53 -9.82 -15.45
C SER A 9 -6.96 -8.41 -15.27
N LYS A 10 -6.78 -7.65 -16.38
CA LYS A 10 -6.33 -6.24 -16.31
C LYS A 10 -7.30 -5.38 -15.50
N VAL A 11 -8.61 -5.52 -15.73
CA VAL A 11 -9.65 -4.76 -15.02
C VAL A 11 -9.66 -5.10 -13.53
N LEU A 12 -9.58 -6.39 -13.17
CA LEU A 12 -9.55 -6.81 -11.76
C LEU A 12 -8.31 -6.29 -11.04
N ASN A 13 -7.14 -6.33 -11.68
CA ASN A 13 -5.91 -5.76 -11.13
C ASN A 13 -6.01 -4.24 -10.95
N LEU A 14 -6.58 -3.52 -11.89
CA LEU A 14 -6.83 -2.09 -11.78
C LEU A 14 -7.73 -1.76 -10.57
N LEU A 15 -8.83 -2.49 -10.40
CA LEU A 15 -9.76 -2.29 -9.29
C LEU A 15 -9.13 -2.66 -7.94
N LEU A 16 -8.26 -3.69 -7.92
CA LEU A 16 -7.47 -4.04 -6.74
C LEU A 16 -6.51 -2.89 -6.38
N ASN A 17 -5.72 -2.42 -7.34
CA ASN A 17 -4.75 -1.34 -7.15
C ASN A 17 -5.45 -0.04 -6.71
N TYR A 18 -6.57 0.29 -7.33
CA TYR A 18 -7.43 1.40 -6.92
C TYR A 18 -7.89 1.27 -5.46
N SER A 19 -8.34 0.08 -5.06
CA SER A 19 -8.82 -0.17 -3.70
C SER A 19 -7.70 -0.06 -2.67
N ILE A 20 -6.51 -0.61 -2.97
CA ILE A 20 -5.33 -0.53 -2.10
C ILE A 20 -4.88 0.93 -1.94
N ARG A 21 -4.78 1.68 -3.04
CA ARG A 21 -4.41 3.11 -2.97
C ARG A 21 -5.36 3.91 -2.10
N ARG A 22 -6.67 3.72 -2.26
CA ARG A 22 -7.68 4.39 -1.42
C ARG A 22 -7.54 4.03 0.05
N LEU A 23 -7.33 2.75 0.37
CA LEU A 23 -7.14 2.29 1.74
C LEU A 23 -5.91 2.91 2.40
N ILE A 24 -4.80 3.02 1.67
CA ILE A 24 -3.56 3.64 2.14
C ILE A 24 -3.72 5.15 2.30
N CYS A 25 -4.33 5.82 1.32
CA CYS A 25 -4.60 7.27 1.37
C CYS A 25 -5.74 7.64 2.32
N GLU A 26 -6.36 6.66 3.01
CA GLU A 26 -7.47 6.85 3.94
C GLU A 26 -8.71 7.50 3.33
N VAL A 27 -8.92 7.25 2.03
CA VAL A 27 -10.14 7.70 1.34
C VAL A 27 -11.32 6.83 1.76
N GLY A 28 -12.38 7.43 2.26
CA GLY A 28 -13.55 6.72 2.78
C GLY A 28 -14.21 5.81 1.74
N SER A 29 -14.76 4.67 2.20
CA SER A 29 -15.38 3.66 1.35
C SER A 29 -16.87 3.91 1.04
N ASN A 30 -17.50 4.90 1.68
CA ASN A 30 -18.94 5.14 1.57
C ASN A 30 -19.44 5.41 0.14
N SER A 31 -18.56 5.95 -0.70
CA SER A 31 -18.88 6.25 -2.11
C SER A 31 -18.72 5.05 -3.06
N LEU A 32 -18.01 3.99 -2.65
CA LEU A 32 -17.69 2.86 -3.55
C LEU A 32 -18.93 2.17 -4.11
N ARG A 33 -20.00 2.06 -3.31
CA ARG A 33 -21.25 1.46 -3.77
C ARG A 33 -21.86 2.24 -4.95
N GLY A 34 -21.86 3.57 -4.86
CA GLY A 34 -22.30 4.46 -5.92
C GLY A 34 -21.36 4.40 -7.12
N LEU A 35 -20.06 4.37 -6.88
CA LEU A 35 -19.03 4.29 -7.91
C LEU A 35 -19.21 3.04 -8.78
N TYR A 36 -19.32 1.85 -8.18
CA TYR A 36 -19.47 0.61 -8.97
C TYR A 36 -20.76 0.59 -9.81
N LYS A 37 -21.86 1.14 -9.28
CA LYS A 37 -23.09 1.31 -10.04
C LYS A 37 -22.86 2.25 -11.24
N THR A 38 -22.15 3.33 -11.03
CA THR A 38 -21.82 4.33 -12.07
C THR A 38 -20.84 3.75 -13.10
N LEU A 39 -19.83 2.99 -12.68
CA LEU A 39 -18.93 2.28 -13.59
C LEU A 39 -19.69 1.33 -14.51
N TYR A 40 -20.64 0.56 -13.97
CA TYR A 40 -21.46 -0.32 -14.79
C TYR A 40 -22.23 0.45 -15.86
N SER A 41 -22.95 1.50 -15.48
CA SER A 41 -23.78 2.26 -16.40
C SER A 41 -22.97 3.08 -17.41
N ARG A 42 -21.88 3.70 -17.00
CA ARG A 42 -21.08 4.59 -17.84
C ARG A 42 -19.99 3.89 -18.65
N VAL A 43 -19.51 2.75 -18.18
CA VAL A 43 -18.41 2.03 -18.84
C VAL A 43 -18.90 0.73 -19.46
N PHE A 44 -19.37 -0.20 -18.64
CA PHE A 44 -19.65 -1.56 -19.10
C PHE A 44 -20.93 -1.68 -19.94
N ASN A 45 -21.92 -0.86 -19.70
CA ASN A 45 -23.19 -0.88 -20.45
C ASN A 45 -23.17 -0.02 -21.72
N ARG A 46 -21.98 0.33 -22.24
CA ARG A 46 -21.78 1.13 -23.44
C ARG A 46 -21.16 0.27 -24.54
N GLU A 47 -21.79 0.24 -25.73
CA GLU A 47 -21.23 -0.49 -26.87
C GLU A 47 -19.90 0.12 -27.34
N GLU A 48 -19.77 1.45 -27.28
CA GLU A 48 -18.59 2.19 -27.68
C GLU A 48 -17.34 1.75 -26.91
N ASN A 49 -17.50 1.33 -25.65
CA ASN A 49 -16.41 0.90 -24.78
C ASN A 49 -16.06 -0.60 -24.90
N ARG A 50 -16.75 -1.34 -25.75
CA ARG A 50 -16.68 -2.81 -25.79
C ARG A 50 -15.27 -3.37 -25.94
N ASN A 51 -14.43 -2.69 -26.71
CA ASN A 51 -13.04 -3.08 -26.95
C ASN A 51 -12.03 -2.37 -26.03
N TYR A 52 -12.49 -1.40 -25.21
CA TYR A 52 -11.65 -0.48 -24.43
C TYR A 52 -12.05 -0.41 -22.97
N TYR A 53 -12.62 -1.47 -22.38
CA TYR A 53 -13.10 -1.45 -21.00
C TYR A 53 -12.04 -0.99 -20.00
N TYR A 54 -10.79 -1.45 -20.15
CA TYR A 54 -9.70 -1.03 -19.27
C TYR A 54 -9.46 0.47 -19.39
N ASP A 55 -9.27 0.97 -20.60
CA ASP A 55 -9.01 2.40 -20.85
C ASP A 55 -10.18 3.28 -20.42
N ALA A 56 -11.41 2.80 -20.60
CA ALA A 56 -12.60 3.49 -20.15
C ALA A 56 -12.66 3.60 -18.62
N ILE A 57 -12.30 2.55 -17.87
CA ILE A 57 -12.27 2.60 -16.41
C ILE A 57 -11.16 3.53 -15.92
N VAL A 58 -9.94 3.42 -16.47
CA VAL A 58 -8.83 4.31 -16.12
C VAL A 58 -9.21 5.76 -16.40
N SER A 59 -9.71 6.04 -17.61
CA SER A 59 -10.14 7.41 -17.99
C SER A 59 -11.24 7.93 -17.07
N PHE A 60 -12.21 7.09 -16.72
CA PHE A 60 -13.27 7.46 -15.80
C PHE A 60 -12.74 7.82 -14.41
N LEU A 61 -11.93 6.95 -13.81
CA LEU A 61 -11.41 7.14 -12.46
C LEU A 61 -10.42 8.30 -12.35
N THR A 62 -9.65 8.58 -13.40
CA THR A 62 -8.69 9.70 -13.43
C THR A 62 -9.33 11.05 -13.71
N GLN A 63 -10.49 11.09 -14.37
CA GLN A 63 -11.24 12.32 -14.66
C GLN A 63 -12.19 12.72 -13.53
N MET A 64 -12.38 11.88 -12.53
CA MET A 64 -13.20 12.23 -11.36
C MET A 64 -12.51 13.32 -10.54
N SER A 65 -13.24 14.38 -10.22
CA SER A 65 -12.78 15.49 -9.38
C SER A 65 -13.09 15.31 -7.89
N SER A 66 -13.64 14.15 -7.51
CA SER A 66 -14.15 13.86 -6.18
C SER A 66 -13.25 12.88 -5.43
N LYS A 67 -13.63 12.58 -4.17
CA LYS A 67 -13.05 11.51 -3.35
C LYS A 67 -13.08 10.11 -4.00
N ASP A 68 -13.72 9.96 -5.15
CA ASP A 68 -13.74 8.72 -5.92
C ASP A 68 -12.64 8.67 -7.00
N ALA A 69 -11.91 9.76 -7.20
CA ALA A 69 -10.72 9.75 -8.04
C ALA A 69 -9.70 8.73 -7.56
N ILE A 70 -8.91 8.23 -8.49
CA ILE A 70 -7.74 7.40 -8.17
C ILE A 70 -6.70 8.27 -7.45
N PRO A 71 -6.21 7.90 -6.28
CA PRO A 71 -5.09 8.61 -5.67
C PRO A 71 -3.85 8.58 -6.58
N SER A 72 -3.24 9.74 -6.78
CA SER A 72 -2.03 9.86 -7.60
C SER A 72 -0.85 9.07 -7.02
N ASP A 73 0.21 8.89 -7.79
CA ASP A 73 1.43 8.22 -7.32
C ASP A 73 2.07 9.00 -6.17
N GLU A 74 2.06 10.34 -6.25
CA GLU A 74 2.59 11.24 -5.22
C GLU A 74 1.80 11.13 -3.91
N GLU A 75 0.45 11.15 -3.99
CA GLU A 75 -0.42 10.98 -2.84
C GLU A 75 -0.22 9.61 -2.20
N PHE A 76 -0.09 8.57 -3.00
CA PHE A 76 0.09 7.20 -2.53
C PHE A 76 1.45 7.01 -1.85
N ILE A 77 2.55 7.49 -2.46
CA ILE A 77 3.89 7.49 -1.87
C ILE A 77 3.91 8.26 -0.56
N LEU A 78 3.33 9.46 -0.54
CA LEU A 78 3.28 10.29 0.67
C LEU A 78 2.52 9.56 1.80
N ALA A 79 1.37 8.97 1.48
CA ALA A 79 0.59 8.22 2.45
C ALA A 79 1.34 6.99 2.98
N LEU A 80 2.04 6.23 2.13
CA LEU A 80 2.88 5.10 2.53
C LEU A 80 3.99 5.51 3.50
N LYS A 81 4.60 6.69 3.30
CA LYS A 81 5.71 7.19 4.12
C LYS A 81 5.27 7.75 5.46
N GLU A 82 4.10 8.38 5.53
CA GLU A 82 3.72 9.25 6.65
C GLU A 82 2.58 8.67 7.51
N LYS A 83 1.76 7.77 6.96
CA LYS A 83 0.57 7.28 7.67
C LYS A 83 0.92 6.17 8.68
N ASN A 84 0.11 6.09 9.73
CA ASN A 84 0.13 4.96 10.66
C ASN A 84 -0.46 3.72 9.97
N LEU A 85 0.40 2.92 9.33
CA LEU A 85 -0.03 1.71 8.62
C LEU A 85 -0.31 0.55 9.57
N TYR A 86 0.32 0.53 10.76
CA TYR A 86 0.12 -0.53 11.74
C TYR A 86 -1.33 -0.60 12.24
N ARG A 87 -2.04 0.54 12.28
CA ARG A 87 -3.47 0.57 12.61
C ARG A 87 -4.33 -0.29 11.69
N LYS A 88 -3.89 -0.51 10.45
CA LYS A 88 -4.52 -1.39 9.47
C LYS A 88 -3.69 -2.68 9.33
N ASN A 89 -3.53 -3.41 10.43
CA ASN A 89 -2.59 -4.51 10.57
C ASN A 89 -2.62 -5.51 9.40
N ALA A 90 -3.80 -5.98 9.00
CA ALA A 90 -3.94 -6.92 7.88
C ALA A 90 -3.43 -6.33 6.55
N LEU A 91 -3.71 -5.05 6.27
CA LEU A 91 -3.23 -4.36 5.07
C LEU A 91 -1.72 -4.14 5.15
N CYS A 92 -1.21 -3.72 6.30
CA CYS A 92 0.21 -3.54 6.52
C CYS A 92 0.98 -4.86 6.30
N LYS A 93 0.52 -5.97 6.92
CA LYS A 93 1.10 -7.30 6.71
C LYS A 93 1.05 -7.69 5.23
N PHE A 94 -0.07 -7.47 4.56
CA PHE A 94 -0.22 -7.76 3.12
C PHE A 94 0.82 -7.01 2.29
N LEU A 95 1.05 -5.71 2.53
CA LEU A 95 2.05 -4.92 1.81
C LEU A 95 3.47 -5.41 2.05
N LEU A 96 3.83 -5.69 3.31
CA LEU A 96 5.16 -6.21 3.66
C LEU A 96 5.40 -7.59 3.02
N VAL A 97 4.41 -8.47 3.04
CA VAL A 97 4.46 -9.77 2.35
C VAL A 97 4.61 -9.59 0.84
N ALA A 98 3.88 -8.67 0.24
CA ALA A 98 3.97 -8.40 -1.19
C ALA A 98 5.35 -7.88 -1.59
N VAL A 99 5.99 -7.06 -0.75
CA VAL A 99 7.38 -6.61 -0.95
C VAL A 99 8.35 -7.78 -0.84
N GLU A 100 8.24 -8.59 0.21
CA GLU A 100 9.14 -9.73 0.41
C GLU A 100 9.05 -10.76 -0.72
N ASN A 101 7.85 -11.00 -1.25
CA ASN A 101 7.62 -11.90 -2.38
C ASN A 101 8.25 -11.43 -3.70
N GLN A 102 8.88 -10.25 -3.76
CA GLN A 102 9.74 -9.84 -4.89
C GLN A 102 11.10 -10.53 -4.85
N SER A 103 11.47 -11.17 -3.75
CA SER A 103 12.64 -12.05 -3.68
C SER A 103 12.51 -13.21 -4.67
N LYS A 104 13.65 -13.68 -5.17
CA LYS A 104 13.70 -14.91 -6.00
C LYS A 104 13.30 -16.15 -5.20
N GLU A 105 13.55 -16.14 -3.91
CA GLU A 105 13.19 -17.20 -2.97
C GLU A 105 11.86 -16.86 -2.31
N LYS A 106 10.88 -17.75 -2.44
CA LYS A 106 9.59 -17.56 -1.77
C LYS A 106 9.69 -17.91 -0.30
N VAL A 107 9.36 -16.93 0.53
CA VAL A 107 9.33 -17.09 1.99
C VAL A 107 7.94 -17.58 2.42
N GLN A 108 7.92 -18.51 3.40
CA GLN A 108 6.69 -18.89 4.10
C GLN A 108 6.25 -17.72 5.00
N THR A 109 5.26 -16.96 4.56
CA THR A 109 4.83 -15.73 5.25
C THR A 109 3.62 -15.89 6.15
N ALA A 110 3.01 -17.09 6.18
CA ALA A 110 1.77 -17.35 6.94
C ALA A 110 1.96 -17.08 8.45
N ASP A 111 3.05 -17.58 9.01
CA ASP A 111 3.34 -17.53 10.46
C ASP A 111 4.09 -16.25 10.87
N LEU A 112 4.40 -15.37 9.92
CA LEU A 112 5.08 -14.13 10.24
C LEU A 112 4.11 -13.10 10.85
N SER A 113 4.62 -12.31 11.78
CA SER A 113 3.94 -11.16 12.37
C SER A 113 4.68 -9.85 12.04
N ILE A 114 3.99 -8.73 12.19
CA ILE A 114 4.61 -7.41 12.02
C ILE A 114 5.45 -7.12 13.25
N GLU A 115 6.70 -6.74 13.05
CA GLU A 115 7.64 -6.28 14.07
C GLU A 115 7.99 -4.81 13.87
N HIS A 116 8.20 -4.11 15.00
CA HIS A 116 8.72 -2.76 15.06
C HIS A 116 10.24 -2.79 15.28
N ILE A 117 11.01 -2.24 14.36
CA ILE A 117 12.47 -2.16 14.51
C ILE A 117 12.80 -1.26 15.69
N MET A 118 12.34 -0.01 15.71
CA MET A 118 12.32 0.84 16.90
C MET A 118 11.18 0.36 17.81
N PRO A 119 11.45 0.00 19.08
CA PRO A 119 10.48 -0.65 19.96
C PRO A 119 9.21 0.18 20.23
N GLN A 120 8.13 -0.54 20.56
CA GLN A 120 6.84 0.10 20.89
C GLN A 120 6.79 0.67 22.32
N ASN A 121 7.69 0.27 23.19
CA ASN A 121 7.74 0.74 24.57
C ASN A 121 7.96 2.26 24.60
N LYS A 122 7.07 2.99 25.25
CA LYS A 122 7.21 4.44 25.39
C LYS A 122 8.44 4.83 26.23
N ASN A 123 8.87 3.95 27.14
CA ASN A 123 10.07 4.14 27.94
C ASN A 123 11.25 3.46 27.24
N LEU A 124 11.71 4.03 26.15
CA LEU A 124 12.86 3.52 25.41
C LEU A 124 14.11 3.42 26.29
N SER A 125 14.92 2.39 26.06
CA SER A 125 16.23 2.25 26.69
C SER A 125 17.14 3.43 26.36
N LYS A 126 18.15 3.69 27.19
CA LYS A 126 19.13 4.76 26.93
C LYS A 126 19.86 4.60 25.61
N SER A 127 20.11 3.36 25.16
CA SER A 127 20.71 3.11 23.85
C SER A 127 19.83 3.61 22.71
N TRP A 128 18.52 3.35 22.78
CA TRP A 128 17.56 3.86 21.80
C TRP A 128 17.40 5.37 21.85
N GLN A 129 17.29 5.96 23.06
CA GLN A 129 17.21 7.41 23.20
C GLN A 129 18.42 8.11 22.57
N ASN A 130 19.64 7.63 22.89
CA ASN A 130 20.88 8.18 22.34
C ASN A 130 20.96 8.01 20.81
N MET A 131 20.46 6.90 20.27
CA MET A 131 20.45 6.62 18.82
C MET A 131 19.48 7.54 18.06
N LEU A 132 18.32 7.83 18.65
CA LEU A 132 17.30 8.71 18.06
C LEU A 132 17.63 10.20 18.23
N GLY A 133 18.53 10.55 19.19
CA GLY A 133 18.96 11.91 19.47
C GLY A 133 18.07 12.66 20.47
N ASP A 134 18.34 13.96 20.64
CA ASP A 134 17.69 14.78 21.65
C ASP A 134 16.16 14.85 21.49
N ASP A 135 15.66 14.74 20.25
CA ASP A 135 14.22 14.75 19.93
C ASP A 135 13.60 13.33 19.90
N TRP A 136 14.19 12.36 20.61
CA TRP A 136 13.78 10.95 20.51
C TRP A 136 12.29 10.71 20.77
N GLU A 137 11.65 11.44 21.67
CA GLU A 137 10.21 11.32 21.97
C GLU A 137 9.36 11.67 20.73
N ARG A 138 9.69 12.78 20.07
CA ARG A 138 9.03 13.21 18.83
C ARG A 138 9.24 12.18 17.71
N VAL A 139 10.46 11.68 17.55
CA VAL A 139 10.79 10.68 16.53
C VAL A 139 10.03 9.40 16.80
N HIS A 140 10.01 8.93 18.05
CA HIS A 140 9.28 7.75 18.46
C HIS A 140 7.79 7.88 18.18
N GLU A 141 7.13 8.96 18.66
CA GLU A 141 5.69 9.19 18.45
C GLU A 141 5.34 9.25 16.96
N ARG A 142 6.14 9.96 16.16
CA ARG A 142 5.84 10.19 14.75
C ARG A 142 6.05 8.96 13.88
N TYR A 143 7.14 8.23 14.08
CA TYR A 143 7.57 7.19 13.14
C TYR A 143 7.34 5.76 13.59
N LEU A 144 6.94 5.55 14.84
CA LEU A 144 6.76 4.22 15.43
C LEU A 144 5.96 3.28 14.52
N HIS A 145 4.84 3.74 13.99
CA HIS A 145 3.87 2.94 13.25
C HIS A 145 3.89 3.19 11.73
N THR A 146 4.91 3.88 11.23
CA THR A 146 5.08 4.13 9.80
C THR A 146 5.78 2.97 9.10
N LEU A 147 5.60 2.85 7.79
CA LEU A 147 6.18 1.79 6.97
C LEU A 147 7.69 1.62 7.20
N GLY A 148 8.42 2.73 7.38
CA GLY A 148 9.86 2.70 7.56
C GLY A 148 10.33 1.95 8.79
N ASN A 149 9.51 1.89 9.84
CA ASN A 149 9.84 1.21 11.08
C ASN A 149 9.26 -0.22 11.19
N LEU A 150 8.48 -0.67 10.21
CA LEU A 150 7.79 -1.96 10.27
C LEU A 150 8.48 -3.01 9.41
N THR A 151 8.54 -4.24 9.90
CA THR A 151 9.06 -5.40 9.18
C THR A 151 8.24 -6.64 9.49
N LEU A 152 8.62 -7.80 8.97
CA LEU A 152 8.03 -9.09 9.30
C LEU A 152 9.05 -9.93 10.07
N THR A 153 8.57 -10.73 11.02
CA THR A 153 9.38 -11.69 11.74
C THR A 153 8.57 -12.88 12.22
N GLY A 154 9.23 -14.02 12.44
CA GLY A 154 8.66 -15.16 13.18
C GLY A 154 8.96 -15.11 14.68
N TYR A 155 9.74 -14.14 15.17
CA TYR A 155 10.32 -14.06 16.52
C TYR A 155 9.94 -12.77 17.26
N ASN A 156 8.75 -12.31 17.10
CA ASN A 156 8.30 -11.01 17.63
C ASN A 156 8.45 -10.89 19.14
N SER A 157 8.20 -11.97 19.89
CA SER A 157 8.34 -12.01 21.35
C SER A 157 9.80 -11.88 21.84
N GLU A 158 10.75 -12.30 21.03
CA GLU A 158 12.17 -12.29 21.40
C GLU A 158 12.84 -10.96 21.04
N LEU A 159 12.41 -10.33 19.95
CA LEU A 159 12.93 -9.04 19.51
C LEU A 159 12.53 -7.89 20.44
N GLY A 160 11.27 -7.80 20.82
CA GLY A 160 10.74 -6.88 21.84
C GLY A 160 11.46 -5.53 21.96
N ASP A 161 11.91 -5.22 23.19
CA ASP A 161 12.58 -3.96 23.56
C ASP A 161 14.12 -4.02 23.47
N THR A 162 14.67 -5.06 22.84
CA THR A 162 16.14 -5.22 22.72
C THR A 162 16.76 -4.07 21.92
N SER A 163 18.08 -3.88 22.07
CA SER A 163 18.82 -2.86 21.34
C SER A 163 18.80 -3.12 19.82
N PHE A 164 19.10 -2.11 19.03
CA PHE A 164 19.14 -2.26 17.57
C PHE A 164 20.18 -3.29 17.13
N GLU A 165 21.33 -3.34 17.79
CA GLU A 165 22.37 -4.31 17.46
C GLU A 165 21.95 -5.74 17.78
N GLU A 166 21.32 -5.99 18.93
CA GLU A 166 20.76 -7.31 19.26
C GLU A 166 19.67 -7.73 18.28
N LYS A 167 18.77 -6.80 17.90
CA LYS A 167 17.77 -7.07 16.86
C LYS A 167 18.41 -7.49 15.54
N LYS A 168 19.46 -6.81 15.09
CA LYS A 168 20.17 -7.20 13.87
C LYS A 168 20.76 -8.60 13.98
N GLN A 169 21.44 -8.91 15.07
CA GLN A 169 21.99 -10.26 15.29
C GLN A 169 20.93 -11.35 15.24
N MET A 170 19.75 -11.10 15.83
CA MET A 170 18.62 -12.03 15.75
C MET A 170 18.07 -12.18 14.32
N LEU A 171 17.99 -11.08 13.57
CA LEU A 171 17.50 -11.11 12.19
C LEU A 171 18.51 -11.75 11.22
N GLU A 172 19.82 -11.67 11.52
CA GLU A 172 20.91 -12.29 10.74
C GLU A 172 21.10 -13.77 11.05
N ASN A 173 20.53 -14.29 12.14
CA ASN A 173 20.79 -15.65 12.58
C ASN A 173 20.32 -16.67 11.52
N PRO A 174 21.23 -17.48 10.96
CA PRO A 174 20.88 -18.46 9.92
C PRO A 174 20.01 -19.63 10.42
N GLU A 175 19.94 -19.83 11.74
CA GLU A 175 19.05 -20.82 12.36
C GLU A 175 17.60 -20.35 12.41
N THR A 176 17.34 -19.05 12.12
CA THR A 176 16.00 -18.54 12.01
C THR A 176 15.38 -19.02 10.70
N PRO A 177 14.25 -19.76 10.70
CA PRO A 177 13.67 -20.32 9.49
C PRO A 177 13.04 -19.29 8.55
N THR A 178 13.11 -18.00 8.88
CA THR A 178 12.54 -16.93 8.07
C THR A 178 13.61 -16.35 7.15
N HIS A 179 13.71 -16.86 5.93
CA HIS A 179 14.60 -16.33 4.91
C HIS A 179 14.14 -14.97 4.34
N ILE A 180 13.84 -14.00 5.23
CA ILE A 180 13.44 -12.66 4.83
C ILE A 180 14.68 -11.91 4.35
N THR A 181 14.67 -11.48 3.10
CA THR A 181 15.83 -10.86 2.44
C THR A 181 15.57 -9.42 2.03
N VAL A 182 14.43 -9.15 1.41
CA VAL A 182 14.12 -7.81 0.89
C VAL A 182 13.87 -6.82 2.02
N LEU A 183 13.05 -7.20 3.00
CA LEU A 183 12.73 -6.34 4.14
C LEU A 183 13.91 -6.13 5.08
N TYR A 184 14.79 -7.14 5.22
CA TYR A 184 15.95 -7.05 6.11
C TYR A 184 17.15 -6.35 5.47
N GLY A 185 17.31 -6.39 4.15
CA GLY A 185 18.45 -5.77 3.48
C GLY A 185 18.64 -4.29 3.81
N ASN A 186 17.55 -3.55 4.01
CA ASN A 186 17.60 -2.14 4.42
C ASN A 186 17.79 -1.92 5.92
N VAL A 187 17.77 -2.96 6.75
CA VAL A 187 17.96 -2.92 8.19
C VAL A 187 19.38 -3.37 8.55
N LEU A 188 19.78 -4.54 8.06
CA LEU A 188 21.01 -5.21 8.42
C LEU A 188 22.26 -4.42 8.05
N GLY A 189 22.26 -3.75 6.90
CA GLY A 189 23.36 -2.91 6.45
C GLY A 189 23.56 -1.60 7.24
N ARG A 190 22.71 -1.31 8.24
CA ARG A 190 22.79 -0.04 9.00
C ARG A 190 23.47 -0.23 10.35
N THR A 191 24.22 0.80 10.74
CA THR A 191 24.81 0.90 12.07
C THR A 191 23.95 1.72 13.05
N ILE A 192 23.06 2.57 12.51
CA ILE A 192 22.19 3.49 13.25
C ILE A 192 20.76 3.35 12.74
N TRP A 193 19.80 3.40 13.66
CA TRP A 193 18.36 3.42 13.37
C TRP A 193 17.73 4.70 13.91
N ASP A 194 17.98 5.80 13.23
CA ASP A 194 17.51 7.15 13.56
C ASP A 194 16.32 7.56 12.63
N GLU A 195 15.84 8.79 12.80
CA GLU A 195 14.79 9.36 11.95
C GLU A 195 15.15 9.27 10.46
N LYS A 196 16.41 9.58 10.12
CA LYS A 196 16.87 9.54 8.73
C LYS A 196 16.80 8.12 8.16
N ALA A 197 17.27 7.12 8.94
CA ALA A 197 17.23 5.73 8.53
C ALA A 197 15.80 5.23 8.30
N ILE A 198 14.87 5.59 9.19
CA ILE A 198 13.45 5.24 9.06
C ILE A 198 12.83 5.87 7.81
N ARG A 199 13.09 7.16 7.56
CA ARG A 199 12.57 7.88 6.39
C ARG A 199 13.12 7.35 5.06
N GLU A 200 14.42 7.07 5.00
CA GLU A 200 15.05 6.49 3.81
C GLU A 200 14.48 5.10 3.50
N ARG A 201 14.27 4.28 4.52
CA ARG A 201 13.64 2.97 4.35
C ARG A 201 12.19 3.11 3.92
N ALA A 202 11.43 4.03 4.51
CA ALA A 202 10.06 4.32 4.08
C ALA A 202 10.00 4.71 2.61
N ALA A 203 10.90 5.56 2.14
CA ALA A 203 10.98 5.97 0.74
C ALA A 203 11.27 4.76 -0.16
N HIS A 204 12.28 3.95 0.18
CA HIS A 204 12.63 2.75 -0.60
C HIS A 204 11.46 1.75 -0.68
N LEU A 205 10.83 1.42 0.45
CA LEU A 205 9.70 0.48 0.46
C LEU A 205 8.49 1.05 -0.29
N SER A 206 8.26 2.37 -0.22
CA SER A 206 7.17 3.02 -0.96
C SER A 206 7.35 2.89 -2.48
N GLU A 207 8.58 3.03 -2.98
CA GLU A 207 8.89 2.82 -4.40
C GLU A 207 8.67 1.37 -4.85
N LEU A 208 9.01 0.40 -4.00
CA LEU A 208 8.73 -1.01 -4.28
C LEU A 208 7.23 -1.26 -4.32
N ILE A 209 6.48 -0.74 -3.35
CA ILE A 209 5.02 -0.89 -3.27
C ILE A 209 4.34 -0.20 -4.46
N LEU A 210 4.81 0.99 -4.87
CA LEU A 210 4.28 1.67 -6.05
C LEU A 210 4.38 0.80 -7.31
N LYS A 211 5.52 0.12 -7.51
CA LYS A 211 5.72 -0.80 -8.65
C LYS A 211 4.83 -2.04 -8.59
N LEU A 212 4.43 -2.47 -7.39
CA LEU A 212 3.52 -3.61 -7.21
C LEU A 212 2.06 -3.25 -7.49
N PHE A 213 1.68 -1.99 -7.24
CA PHE A 213 0.30 -1.51 -7.38
C PHE A 213 0.22 -0.31 -8.34
N PRO A 214 0.68 -0.47 -9.60
CA PRO A 214 0.68 0.62 -10.57
C PRO A 214 -0.74 0.97 -11.03
N ILE A 215 -0.90 2.19 -11.50
CA ILE A 215 -2.04 2.57 -12.33
C ILE A 215 -1.49 2.93 -13.69
N ASP A 216 -1.64 2.03 -14.64
CA ASP A 216 -1.22 2.27 -16.01
C ASP A 216 -2.04 3.40 -16.63
N LYS A 217 -1.42 4.14 -17.52
CA LYS A 217 -2.14 5.14 -18.31
C LYS A 217 -3.06 4.44 -19.31
N ALA A 218 -4.21 5.05 -19.59
CA ALA A 218 -5.05 4.62 -20.70
C ALA A 218 -4.30 4.80 -22.02
N GLU A 219 -4.30 3.78 -22.87
CA GLU A 219 -3.79 3.86 -24.25
C GLU A 219 -4.74 4.76 -25.07
N GLU A 220 -6.05 4.52 -24.94
CA GLU A 220 -7.11 5.30 -25.52
C GLU A 220 -7.82 6.15 -24.45
N LYS A 221 -7.55 7.45 -24.45
CA LYS A 221 -8.18 8.36 -23.49
C LYS A 221 -9.63 8.66 -23.87
N ILE A 222 -10.56 8.19 -23.05
CA ILE A 222 -12.00 8.46 -23.22
C ILE A 222 -12.37 9.72 -22.44
N ASP A 223 -12.95 10.68 -23.12
CA ASP A 223 -13.43 11.92 -22.51
C ASP A 223 -14.84 11.76 -21.97
N PHE A 224 -14.98 11.58 -20.67
CA PHE A 224 -16.27 11.46 -20.00
C PHE A 224 -17.02 12.79 -19.83
N SER A 225 -16.42 13.93 -20.21
CA SER A 225 -17.14 15.21 -20.31
C SER A 225 -17.98 15.32 -21.60
N ASP A 226 -17.70 14.47 -22.60
CA ASP A 226 -18.48 14.38 -23.83
C ASP A 226 -19.98 14.11 -23.52
N PRO A 227 -20.91 14.86 -24.10
CA PRO A 227 -22.34 14.69 -23.88
C PRO A 227 -22.85 13.27 -24.03
N ARG A 228 -22.25 12.47 -24.93
CA ARG A 228 -22.58 11.04 -25.10
C ARG A 228 -22.47 10.23 -23.81
N TYR A 229 -21.60 10.62 -22.86
CA TYR A 229 -21.44 9.97 -21.57
C TYR A 229 -22.25 10.62 -20.45
N GLN A 230 -22.87 11.79 -20.69
CA GLN A 230 -23.66 12.55 -19.71
C GLN A 230 -25.12 12.15 -19.64
N GLU A 231 -25.68 11.58 -20.71
CA GLU A 231 -27.12 11.33 -20.87
C GLU A 231 -27.68 10.14 -20.06
N TYR A 232 -26.91 9.50 -19.20
CA TYR A 232 -27.42 8.41 -18.37
C TYR A 232 -28.01 8.93 -17.05
N ARG A 233 -29.19 9.58 -17.13
CA ARG A 233 -30.11 9.61 -15.98
C ARG A 233 -30.63 8.20 -15.79
N VAL A 234 -30.25 7.56 -14.65
CA VAL A 234 -30.97 6.38 -14.17
C VAL A 234 -32.41 6.81 -13.95
N THR A 235 -33.29 6.51 -14.87
CA THR A 235 -34.73 6.54 -14.61
C THR A 235 -34.96 5.49 -13.55
N ASP A 236 -35.21 5.97 -12.33
CA ASP A 236 -35.54 5.12 -11.18
C ASP A 236 -36.91 4.50 -11.50
N SER A 237 -36.92 3.27 -11.99
CA SER A 237 -38.13 2.49 -12.28
C SER A 237 -38.81 1.98 -10.99
N ARG A 238 -38.83 2.81 -9.96
CA ARG A 238 -39.51 2.54 -8.68
C ARG A 238 -40.62 3.51 -8.36
N THR A 239 -41.22 4.10 -9.42
CA THR A 239 -42.49 4.83 -9.28
C THR A 239 -43.38 4.45 -10.46
N ALA A 240 -43.97 3.27 -10.36
CA ALA A 240 -45.21 2.88 -11.01
C ALA A 240 -45.80 1.74 -10.16
#